data_2ff22eab53cef130f8b8de791400b7e2
#
_entry.id   2ff22eab53cef130f8b8de791400b7e2
#
_cell.length_a   1.000
_cell.length_b   1.000
_cell.length_c   1.000
_cell.angle_alpha   90.00
_cell.angle_beta   90.00
_cell.angle_gamma   90.00
#
_symmetry.space_group_name_H-M   'P 1'
#
loop_
_entity.id
_entity.type
_entity.pdbx_description
1 polymer ?
#
loop_
_entity_poly.entity_id
_entity_poly.type
_entity_poly.pdbx_seq_one_letter_code
_entity_poly.pdbx_strand_id
1 'polypeptide(L)'
;TYPVEEKSIIKELEERAQKYDWDGAKKRAVADTWKNQYMVNLPPAQEHKEWLIDPTIRVTQDVKDKQGRVIASAGELINPLARFPQNLTMIIFDPMNPGQLEWAEKQYRQHLGSGQVMPMFTRIKQENGWDHLNDLREKFNGKVFKVNEQIIARFQIKNTPALI
;
A
#
# COMPACT_ATOMS: atom_id res chain seq x y z
N THR A 1 7.18 -42.33 48.31
CA THR A 1 7.42 -40.96 47.74
C THR A 1 8.12 -41.16 46.43
N TYR A 2 7.41 -40.90 45.32
CA TYR A 2 8.06 -40.85 43.99
C TYR A 2 8.70 -39.47 43.82
N PRO A 3 9.96 -39.39 43.46
CA PRO A 3 10.59 -38.10 43.13
C PRO A 3 9.93 -37.61 41.80
N VAL A 4 9.19 -36.52 41.88
CA VAL A 4 8.73 -35.83 40.71
C VAL A 4 9.90 -34.97 40.24
N GLU A 5 10.64 -35.44 39.24
CA GLU A 5 11.62 -34.60 38.53
C GLU A 5 10.84 -33.68 37.58
N GLU A 6 10.56 -32.49 38.05
CA GLU A 6 10.04 -31.45 37.16
C GLU A 6 11.14 -31.05 36.16
N LYS A 7 10.96 -31.44 34.90
CA LYS A 7 11.83 -30.93 33.83
C LYS A 7 11.68 -29.40 33.74
N SER A 8 12.78 -28.72 33.82
CA SER A 8 12.78 -27.25 33.64
C SER A 8 12.10 -26.91 32.31
N ILE A 9 11.03 -26.12 32.36
CA ILE A 9 10.30 -25.63 31.19
C ILE A 9 11.26 -24.95 30.19
N ILE A 10 12.30 -24.29 30.70
CA ILE A 10 13.30 -23.62 29.88
C ILE A 10 14.06 -24.65 29.03
N LYS A 11 14.53 -25.76 29.64
CA LYS A 11 15.25 -26.81 28.88
C LYS A 11 14.35 -27.45 27.83
N GLU A 12 13.09 -27.69 28.16
CA GLU A 12 12.12 -28.27 27.21
C GLU A 12 11.87 -27.30 26.02
N LEU A 13 11.76 -26.00 26.29
CA LEU A 13 11.62 -24.97 25.25
C LEU A 13 12.88 -24.88 24.37
N GLU A 14 14.05 -24.93 24.96
CA GLU A 14 15.32 -24.94 24.22
C GLU A 14 15.44 -26.16 23.31
N GLU A 15 15.12 -27.36 23.82
CA GLU A 15 15.12 -28.59 23.03
C GLU A 15 14.11 -28.55 21.88
N ARG A 16 12.91 -27.99 22.11
CA ARG A 16 11.90 -27.81 21.08
C ARG A 16 12.34 -26.78 20.04
N ALA A 17 12.94 -25.66 20.48
CA ALA A 17 13.44 -24.63 19.58
C ALA A 17 14.59 -25.14 18.69
N GLN A 18 15.47 -26.00 19.21
CA GLN A 18 16.56 -26.61 18.44
C GLN A 18 16.04 -27.64 17.40
N LYS A 19 14.96 -28.31 17.69
CA LYS A 19 14.34 -29.33 16.78
C LYS A 19 13.37 -28.71 15.78
N TYR A 20 13.00 -27.44 15.96
CA TYR A 20 12.00 -26.80 15.11
C TYR A 20 12.63 -26.39 13.76
N ASP A 21 11.94 -26.73 12.67
CA ASP A 21 12.34 -26.33 11.32
C ASP A 21 12.06 -24.84 11.06
N TRP A 22 12.96 -24.00 11.54
CA TRP A 22 12.87 -22.54 11.38
C TRP A 22 12.93 -22.10 9.92
N ASP A 23 13.75 -22.77 9.11
CA ASP A 23 13.89 -22.43 7.68
C ASP A 23 12.64 -22.79 6.90
N GLY A 24 12.06 -23.94 7.15
CA GLY A 24 10.79 -24.33 6.56
C GLY A 24 9.63 -23.42 7.04
N ALA A 25 9.60 -23.06 8.32
CA ALA A 25 8.61 -22.13 8.86
C ALA A 25 8.73 -20.74 8.23
N LYS A 26 9.94 -20.22 8.08
CA LYS A 26 10.23 -18.96 7.42
C LYS A 26 9.79 -18.99 5.93
N LYS A 27 10.13 -20.04 5.21
CA LYS A 27 9.72 -20.22 3.81
C LYS A 27 8.19 -20.23 3.68
N ARG A 28 7.49 -20.97 4.55
CA ARG A 28 6.00 -20.99 4.58
C ARG A 28 5.43 -19.61 4.88
N ALA A 29 5.93 -18.93 5.91
CA ALA A 29 5.48 -17.59 6.27
C ALA A 29 5.66 -16.58 5.13
N VAL A 30 6.79 -16.62 4.43
CA VAL A 30 7.06 -15.78 3.26
C VAL A 30 6.10 -16.12 2.12
N ALA A 31 5.87 -17.41 1.83
CA ALA A 31 4.95 -17.84 0.77
C ALA A 31 3.49 -17.44 1.07
N ASP A 32 3.09 -17.47 2.34
CA ASP A 32 1.72 -17.18 2.78
C ASP A 32 1.46 -15.68 2.97
N THR A 33 2.49 -14.83 2.93
CA THR A 33 2.34 -13.37 3.15
C THR A 33 1.25 -12.74 2.29
N TRP A 34 1.14 -13.15 1.04
CA TRP A 34 0.21 -12.56 0.07
C TRP A 34 -1.16 -13.21 0.04
N LYS A 35 -1.31 -14.44 0.57
CA LYS A 35 -2.58 -15.18 0.55
C LYS A 35 -3.68 -14.50 1.36
N ASN A 36 -3.32 -13.90 2.48
CA ASN A 36 -4.25 -13.30 3.43
C ASN A 36 -4.27 -11.76 3.38
N GLN A 37 -3.55 -11.16 2.43
CA GLN A 37 -3.57 -9.71 2.30
C GLN A 37 -4.83 -9.23 1.60
N TYR A 38 -5.51 -8.28 2.24
CA TYR A 38 -6.61 -7.57 1.58
C TYR A 38 -6.10 -6.82 0.35
N MET A 39 -6.77 -7.05 -0.78
CA MET A 39 -6.50 -6.41 -2.06
C MET A 39 -7.73 -5.64 -2.52
N VAL A 40 -7.51 -4.47 -3.08
CA VAL A 40 -8.59 -3.69 -3.67
C VAL A 40 -8.95 -4.28 -5.02
N ASN A 41 -10.22 -4.66 -5.20
CA ASN A 41 -10.72 -5.16 -6.48
C ASN A 41 -11.66 -4.13 -7.10
N LEU A 42 -11.19 -3.47 -8.17
CA LEU A 42 -11.99 -2.51 -8.91
C LEU A 42 -12.28 -3.03 -10.32
N PRO A 43 -13.50 -2.80 -10.85
CA PRO A 43 -13.80 -3.17 -12.21
C PRO A 43 -12.97 -2.37 -13.21
N PRO A 44 -12.71 -2.91 -14.41
CA PRO A 44 -12.01 -2.18 -15.45
C PRO A 44 -12.85 -0.99 -15.92
N ALA A 45 -12.18 0.11 -16.26
CA ALA A 45 -12.82 1.27 -16.87
C ALA A 45 -13.33 0.93 -18.26
N GLN A 46 -14.59 1.29 -18.55
CA GLN A 46 -15.23 1.07 -19.86
C GLN A 46 -15.09 2.29 -20.76
N GLU A 47 -14.88 3.44 -20.17
CA GLU A 47 -14.80 4.72 -20.86
C GLU A 47 -13.80 5.64 -20.17
N HIS A 48 -13.29 6.62 -20.90
CA HIS A 48 -12.47 7.67 -20.32
C HIS A 48 -13.35 8.66 -19.57
N LYS A 49 -12.98 8.92 -18.28
CA LYS A 49 -13.65 9.92 -17.43
C LYS A 49 -12.62 10.78 -16.74
N GLU A 50 -12.89 12.07 -16.67
CA GLU A 50 -12.09 13.01 -15.89
C GLU A 50 -12.98 13.72 -14.86
N TRP A 51 -12.43 13.95 -13.69
CA TRP A 51 -13.08 14.74 -12.64
C TRP A 51 -12.05 15.46 -11.80
N LEU A 52 -12.47 16.56 -11.22
CA LEU A 52 -11.66 17.32 -10.27
C LEU A 52 -12.08 17.00 -8.84
N ILE A 53 -11.12 16.94 -7.97
CA ILE A 53 -11.34 16.75 -6.53
C ILE A 53 -10.85 17.99 -5.80
N ASP A 54 -11.75 18.61 -5.05
CA ASP A 54 -11.39 19.68 -4.15
C ASP A 54 -10.65 19.10 -2.92
N PRO A 55 -9.38 19.41 -2.72
CA PRO A 55 -8.61 18.93 -1.59
C PRO A 55 -8.93 19.66 -0.28
N THR A 56 -9.79 20.67 -0.32
CA THR A 56 -10.16 21.48 0.85
C THR A 56 -10.73 20.59 1.95
N ILE A 57 -10.19 20.75 3.15
CA ILE A 57 -10.67 20.07 4.35
C ILE A 57 -11.27 21.10 5.32
N ARG A 58 -12.32 20.69 6.03
CA ARG A 58 -12.85 21.47 7.16
C ARG A 58 -12.23 20.93 8.45
N VAL A 59 -11.61 21.81 9.21
CA VAL A 59 -11.06 21.47 10.53
C VAL A 59 -12.20 21.16 11.49
N THR A 60 -12.24 19.96 12.06
CA THR A 60 -13.33 19.49 12.91
C THR A 60 -13.17 19.94 14.37
N GLN A 61 -11.93 20.15 14.82
CA GLN A 61 -11.58 20.62 16.16
C GLN A 61 -10.30 21.45 16.12
N ASP A 62 -10.08 22.31 17.12
CA ASP A 62 -8.87 23.10 17.18
C ASP A 62 -7.62 22.22 17.16
N VAL A 63 -6.74 22.49 16.21
CA VAL A 63 -5.42 21.85 16.12
C VAL A 63 -4.41 22.73 16.83
N LYS A 64 -3.72 22.18 17.83
CA LYS A 64 -2.75 22.89 18.65
C LYS A 64 -1.33 22.36 18.46
N ASP A 65 -0.35 23.24 18.55
CA ASP A 65 1.06 22.85 18.59
C ASP A 65 1.46 22.26 19.97
N LYS A 66 2.71 21.85 20.10
CA LYS A 66 3.23 21.27 21.36
C LYS A 66 3.23 22.27 22.53
N GLN A 67 3.12 23.57 22.24
CA GLN A 67 3.03 24.66 23.21
C GLN A 67 1.60 25.08 23.53
N GLY A 68 0.59 24.40 22.95
CA GLY A 68 -0.82 24.67 23.17
C GLY A 68 -1.40 25.82 22.34
N ARG A 69 -0.63 26.41 21.40
CA ARG A 69 -1.12 27.48 20.53
C ARG A 69 -1.97 26.87 19.42
N VAL A 70 -3.12 27.48 19.14
CA VAL A 70 -4.00 27.06 18.05
C VAL A 70 -3.35 27.42 16.71
N ILE A 71 -3.11 26.41 15.86
CA ILE A 71 -2.56 26.54 14.51
C ILE A 71 -3.62 26.43 13.42
N ALA A 72 -4.77 25.83 13.74
CA ALA A 72 -5.96 25.82 12.92
C ALA A 72 -7.20 25.69 13.81
N SER A 73 -8.20 26.51 13.55
CA SER A 73 -9.42 26.58 14.37
C SER A 73 -10.51 25.64 13.86
N ALA A 74 -11.35 25.15 14.74
CA ALA A 74 -12.54 24.39 14.37
C ALA A 74 -13.42 25.19 13.39
N GLY A 75 -13.88 24.56 12.31
CA GLY A 75 -14.67 25.18 11.25
C GLY A 75 -13.85 25.83 10.13
N GLU A 76 -12.55 26.04 10.31
CA GLU A 76 -11.66 26.60 9.29
C GLU A 76 -11.60 25.70 8.04
N LEU A 77 -11.62 26.31 6.86
CA LEU A 77 -11.43 25.63 5.57
C LEU A 77 -9.98 25.79 5.14
N ILE A 78 -9.28 24.68 4.98
CA ILE A 78 -7.87 24.67 4.60
C ILE A 78 -7.73 23.88 3.29
N ASN A 79 -7.18 24.54 2.26
CA ASN A 79 -6.70 23.87 1.07
C ASN A 79 -5.21 23.53 1.26
N PRO A 80 -4.83 22.25 1.48
CA PRO A 80 -3.44 21.86 1.67
C PRO A 80 -2.55 22.21 0.48
N LEU A 81 -3.08 22.12 -0.74
CA LEU A 81 -2.30 22.38 -1.96
C LEU A 81 -1.97 23.86 -2.16
N ALA A 82 -2.73 24.77 -1.55
CA ALA A 82 -2.40 26.19 -1.57
C ALA A 82 -1.12 26.50 -0.75
N ARG A 83 -0.86 25.73 0.30
CA ARG A 83 0.32 25.89 1.16
C ARG A 83 1.48 24.97 0.74
N PHE A 84 1.17 23.79 0.27
CA PHE A 84 2.12 22.73 -0.09
C PHE A 84 1.75 22.20 -1.48
N PRO A 85 2.09 22.94 -2.55
CA PRO A 85 1.85 22.46 -3.90
C PRO A 85 2.62 21.14 -4.10
N GLN A 86 1.90 20.11 -4.52
CA GLN A 86 2.47 18.80 -4.77
C GLN A 86 2.53 18.53 -6.27
N ASN A 87 3.65 18.06 -6.72
CA ASN A 87 3.82 17.55 -8.07
C ASN A 87 3.97 16.02 -7.99
N LEU A 88 2.84 15.36 -7.75
CA LEU A 88 2.74 13.92 -7.56
C LEU A 88 1.73 13.35 -8.55
N THR A 89 2.17 12.38 -9.33
CA THR A 89 1.31 11.58 -10.20
C THR A 89 1.16 10.18 -9.63
N MET A 90 -0.06 9.76 -9.34
CA MET A 90 -0.36 8.38 -8.94
C MET A 90 -0.96 7.61 -10.11
N ILE A 91 -0.39 6.45 -10.43
CA ILE A 91 -0.84 5.56 -11.51
C ILE A 91 -1.40 4.30 -10.85
N ILE A 92 -2.72 4.17 -10.84
CA ILE A 92 -3.40 3.04 -10.18
C ILE A 92 -3.83 2.06 -11.25
N PHE A 93 -3.44 0.80 -11.11
CA PHE A 93 -3.68 -0.23 -12.11
C PHE A 93 -3.82 -1.62 -11.49
N ASP A 94 -4.45 -2.51 -12.23
CA ASP A 94 -4.50 -3.94 -11.92
C ASP A 94 -3.45 -4.69 -12.75
N PRO A 95 -2.34 -5.14 -12.15
CA PRO A 95 -1.30 -5.86 -12.88
C PRO A 95 -1.72 -7.25 -13.34
N MET A 96 -2.86 -7.76 -12.88
CA MET A 96 -3.44 -9.00 -13.37
C MET A 96 -4.10 -8.83 -14.74
N ASN A 97 -4.31 -7.57 -15.19
CA ASN A 97 -4.77 -7.23 -16.52
C ASN A 97 -3.59 -6.70 -17.35
N PRO A 98 -3.12 -7.45 -18.37
CA PRO A 98 -1.96 -7.07 -19.18
C PRO A 98 -2.09 -5.70 -19.84
N GLY A 99 -3.29 -5.34 -20.33
CA GLY A 99 -3.53 -4.05 -20.95
C GLY A 99 -3.41 -2.88 -19.96
N GLN A 100 -3.82 -3.06 -18.71
CA GLN A 100 -3.64 -2.05 -17.67
C GLN A 100 -2.18 -1.92 -17.25
N LEU A 101 -1.44 -3.02 -17.21
CA LEU A 101 -0.02 -3.01 -16.91
C LEU A 101 0.77 -2.25 -17.99
N GLU A 102 0.52 -2.55 -19.27
CA GLU A 102 1.14 -1.85 -20.39
C GLU A 102 0.82 -0.36 -20.39
N TRP A 103 -0.44 -0.01 -20.16
CA TRP A 103 -0.87 1.37 -20.02
C TRP A 103 -0.14 2.07 -18.85
N ALA A 104 -0.03 1.41 -17.70
CA ALA A 104 0.65 1.96 -16.53
C ALA A 104 2.14 2.20 -16.80
N GLU A 105 2.83 1.27 -17.46
CA GLU A 105 4.21 1.44 -17.89
C GLU A 105 4.38 2.64 -18.83
N LYS A 106 3.45 2.83 -19.77
CA LYS A 106 3.45 3.97 -20.68
C LYS A 106 3.27 5.28 -19.91
N GLN A 107 2.28 5.37 -19.00
CA GLN A 107 2.06 6.55 -18.18
C GLN A 107 3.27 6.84 -17.29
N TYR A 108 3.87 5.82 -16.67
CA TYR A 108 5.06 5.98 -15.87
C TYR A 108 6.20 6.63 -16.65
N ARG A 109 6.49 6.14 -17.85
CA ARG A 109 7.52 6.72 -18.72
C ARG A 109 7.21 8.16 -19.14
N GLN A 110 5.94 8.47 -19.43
CA GLN A 110 5.51 9.81 -19.84
C GLN A 110 5.66 10.86 -18.73
N HIS A 111 5.46 10.48 -17.48
CA HIS A 111 5.50 11.39 -16.33
C HIS A 111 6.85 11.39 -15.61
N LEU A 112 7.81 10.55 -16.03
CA LEU A 112 9.19 10.63 -15.53
C LEU A 112 9.78 12.01 -15.82
N GLY A 113 10.27 12.70 -14.77
CA GLY A 113 10.84 14.03 -14.90
C GLY A 113 9.88 15.20 -14.67
N SER A 114 8.55 14.96 -14.63
CA SER A 114 7.58 16.02 -14.34
C SER A 114 7.18 16.12 -12.85
N GLY A 115 7.81 15.33 -11.98
CA GLY A 115 7.55 15.28 -10.55
C GLY A 115 7.75 13.89 -9.97
N GLN A 116 7.17 13.65 -8.82
CA GLN A 116 7.15 12.32 -8.22
C GLN A 116 6.08 11.46 -8.90
N VAL A 117 6.45 10.27 -9.37
CA VAL A 117 5.52 9.31 -9.95
C VAL A 117 5.41 8.09 -9.05
N MET A 118 4.18 7.70 -8.69
CA MET A 118 3.88 6.59 -7.81
C MET A 118 3.00 5.56 -8.53
N PRO A 119 3.60 4.51 -9.14
CA PRO A 119 2.82 3.40 -9.65
C PRO A 119 2.27 2.57 -8.48
N MET A 120 0.94 2.33 -8.51
CA MET A 120 0.21 1.68 -7.42
C MET A 120 -0.62 0.53 -7.96
N PHE A 121 -0.34 -0.67 -7.49
CA PHE A 121 -1.10 -1.86 -7.88
C PHE A 121 -2.29 -2.11 -6.95
N THR A 122 -3.38 -2.61 -7.52
CA THR A 122 -4.59 -3.00 -6.78
C THR A 122 -4.55 -4.44 -6.30
N ARG A 123 -3.98 -5.34 -7.09
CA ARG A 123 -3.88 -6.77 -6.82
C ARG A 123 -2.48 -7.29 -7.10
N ILE A 124 -2.16 -8.44 -6.53
CA ILE A 124 -0.94 -9.19 -6.82
C ILE A 124 -1.29 -10.68 -6.86
N LYS A 125 -0.49 -11.49 -7.55
CA LYS A 125 -0.63 -12.95 -7.50
C LYS A 125 -0.51 -13.41 -6.05
N GLN A 126 -1.45 -14.20 -5.57
CA GLN A 126 -1.39 -14.74 -4.21
C GLN A 126 -0.31 -15.82 -4.09
N GLU A 127 -0.21 -16.64 -5.14
CA GLU A 127 0.89 -17.59 -5.31
C GLU A 127 2.08 -16.88 -5.93
N ASN A 128 3.25 -17.03 -5.36
CA ASN A 128 4.49 -16.37 -5.80
C ASN A 128 4.36 -14.83 -5.86
N GLY A 129 3.64 -14.22 -4.91
CA GLY A 129 3.40 -12.79 -4.90
C GLY A 129 4.67 -11.95 -4.81
N TRP A 130 5.73 -12.48 -4.18
CA TRP A 130 7.03 -11.81 -4.12
C TRP A 130 7.72 -11.74 -5.48
N ASP A 131 7.66 -12.81 -6.27
CA ASP A 131 8.22 -12.82 -7.62
C ASP A 131 7.46 -11.82 -8.50
N HIS A 132 6.13 -11.85 -8.45
CA HIS A 132 5.31 -10.89 -9.19
C HIS A 132 5.57 -9.43 -8.74
N LEU A 133 5.80 -9.18 -7.44
CA LEU A 133 6.18 -7.86 -6.95
C LEU A 133 7.55 -7.43 -7.48
N ASN A 134 8.49 -8.34 -7.56
CA ASN A 134 9.82 -8.05 -8.11
C ASN A 134 9.74 -7.75 -9.61
N ASP A 135 8.96 -8.50 -10.39
CA ASP A 135 8.70 -8.21 -11.80
C ASP A 135 8.11 -6.79 -11.98
N LEU A 136 7.16 -6.40 -11.12
CA LEU A 136 6.61 -5.04 -11.13
C LEU A 136 7.66 -3.99 -10.77
N ARG A 137 8.52 -4.26 -9.79
CA ARG A 137 9.59 -3.34 -9.40
C ARG A 137 10.60 -3.10 -10.54
N GLU A 138 10.94 -4.13 -11.29
CA GLU A 138 11.82 -3.99 -12.46
C GLU A 138 11.20 -3.05 -13.51
N LYS A 139 9.90 -3.16 -13.76
CA LYS A 139 9.18 -2.32 -14.72
C LYS A 139 9.09 -0.84 -14.30
N PHE A 140 9.07 -0.56 -12.99
CA PHE A 140 8.88 0.77 -12.43
C PHE A 140 10.10 1.29 -11.65
N ASN A 141 11.31 0.94 -12.07
CA ASN A 141 12.57 1.40 -11.46
C ASN A 141 12.63 1.19 -9.93
N GLY A 142 12.17 0.06 -9.46
CA GLY A 142 12.21 -0.33 -8.06
C GLY A 142 11.08 0.25 -7.19
N LYS A 143 10.25 1.15 -7.69
CA LYS A 143 9.22 1.84 -6.91
C LYS A 143 7.83 1.44 -7.37
N VAL A 144 7.20 0.54 -6.64
CA VAL A 144 5.79 0.19 -6.82
C VAL A 144 5.13 0.04 -5.46
N PHE A 145 3.89 0.50 -5.31
CA PHE A 145 3.17 0.57 -4.05
C PHE A 145 1.87 -0.21 -4.15
N LYS A 146 1.37 -0.70 -3.02
CA LYS A 146 0.02 -1.24 -2.93
C LYS A 146 -0.96 -0.09 -2.67
N VAL A 147 -2.01 0.02 -3.48
CA VAL A 147 -3.08 0.98 -3.21
C VAL A 147 -3.87 0.55 -1.96
N ASN A 148 -4.37 1.52 -1.21
CA ASN A 148 -5.25 1.28 -0.07
C ASN A 148 -6.63 1.91 -0.28
N GLU A 149 -7.60 1.51 0.56
CA GLU A 149 -8.98 2.01 0.49
C GLU A 149 -9.08 3.52 0.74
N GLN A 150 -8.20 4.08 1.53
CA GLN A 150 -8.21 5.52 1.84
C GLN A 150 -7.92 6.36 0.59
N ILE A 151 -6.95 5.92 -0.23
CA ILE A 151 -6.65 6.55 -1.52
C ILE A 151 -7.84 6.39 -2.47
N ILE A 152 -8.41 5.18 -2.58
CA ILE A 152 -9.58 4.91 -3.42
C ILE A 152 -10.75 5.82 -3.05
N ALA A 153 -11.06 5.89 -1.76
CA ALA A 153 -12.16 6.73 -1.26
C ALA A 153 -11.87 8.22 -1.45
N ARG A 154 -10.65 8.67 -1.12
CA ARG A 154 -10.26 10.08 -1.20
C ARG A 154 -10.35 10.63 -2.62
N PHE A 155 -9.93 9.84 -3.60
CA PHE A 155 -9.94 10.22 -5.01
C PHE A 155 -11.17 9.69 -5.78
N GLN A 156 -12.15 9.10 -5.07
CA GLN A 156 -13.40 8.59 -5.61
C GLN A 156 -13.20 7.64 -6.81
N ILE A 157 -12.18 6.79 -6.72
CA ILE A 157 -11.79 5.88 -7.80
C ILE A 157 -12.76 4.71 -7.81
N LYS A 158 -13.48 4.52 -8.90
CA LYS A 158 -14.46 3.44 -9.08
C LYS A 158 -13.98 2.34 -10.01
N ASN A 159 -13.04 2.66 -10.88
CA ASN A 159 -12.55 1.80 -11.95
C ASN A 159 -11.04 1.91 -12.09
N THR A 160 -10.41 0.89 -12.68
CA THR A 160 -9.00 0.89 -13.06
C THR A 160 -8.85 0.66 -14.58
N PRO A 161 -7.81 1.21 -15.21
CA PRO A 161 -6.74 2.04 -14.63
C PRO A 161 -7.18 3.47 -14.31
N ALA A 162 -6.47 4.15 -13.40
CA ALA A 162 -6.70 5.55 -13.07
C ALA A 162 -5.37 6.32 -12.95
N LEU A 163 -5.38 7.58 -13.37
CA LEU A 163 -4.28 8.54 -13.26
C LEU A 163 -4.75 9.72 -12.40
N ILE A 164 -3.93 10.10 -11.41
CA ILE A 164 -4.21 11.20 -10.48
C ILE A 164 -3.02 12.12 -10.45
#